data_daf0fc848686dcc942850fed6dff3173
#
_entry.id   daf0fc848686dcc942850fed6dff3173
#
_cell.length_a   1.000
_cell.length_b   1.000
_cell.length_c   1.000
_cell.angle_alpha   90.00
_cell.angle_beta   90.00
_cell.angle_gamma   90.00
#
_symmetry.space_group_name_H-M   'P 1'
#
loop_
_entity.id
_entity.type
_entity.pdbx_description
1 polymer ?
#
loop_
_entity_poly.entity_id
_entity_poly.type
_entity_poly.pdbx_seq_one_letter_code
_entity_poly.pdbx_strand_id
1 'polypeptide(L)'
;VPTPAGEVFTQRTAEDLARADHLVFACGRYEGIDARVAEHYRAAGIEVAELSIGDYVLSGGEAAALVMIEAIARLRPGVLGNPDSVVEESHGASGLLEQEVYTRPVAWRGLDLAVSAPHLLSGDHARIARARRDQSIARTVARRPDMIERLHPEMLDTADRTALAHHGWVVPTGAQGPVQLVIRPALAEDAEDLAALAARTFPDACPPFVPREQIAVHIASTFTPERFAAWQADPRVVLTVAELPDGLTPSRLTESTDPADAVAPGELIGYSAVIIERPDSGGEFVDGLDPRPDTVEIPARADGSAGIAAELSKAYVDARLRSSGVAAVLLDEAIRDAAAMGATALWLGTHERNRRAQKAYKRRGFRTVGSRIYDVGGQACRDVVMSLNPQEVDDEY
;
A
#
# COMPACT_ATOMS: atom_id res chain seq x y z
N VAL A 1 -26.46 28.91 -10.01
CA VAL A 1 -25.88 30.23 -9.74
C VAL A 1 -24.40 30.04 -9.40
N PRO A 2 -23.46 30.47 -10.26
CA PRO A 2 -22.03 30.51 -9.89
C PRO A 2 -21.80 31.54 -8.77
N THR A 3 -21.23 31.08 -7.65
CA THR A 3 -20.92 31.95 -6.49
C THR A 3 -19.73 31.38 -5.69
N PRO A 4 -18.82 32.22 -5.15
CA PRO A 4 -17.71 31.74 -4.34
C PRO A 4 -18.16 31.06 -3.03
N ALA A 5 -19.35 31.36 -2.54
CA ALA A 5 -19.92 30.79 -1.32
C ALA A 5 -20.74 29.51 -1.56
N GLY A 6 -20.81 29.04 -2.80
CA GLY A 6 -21.58 27.84 -3.16
C GLY A 6 -20.85 26.55 -2.83
N GLU A 7 -21.55 25.43 -2.98
CA GLU A 7 -20.96 24.09 -2.91
C GLU A 7 -19.93 23.92 -4.01
N VAL A 8 -18.89 23.11 -3.72
CA VAL A 8 -17.82 22.87 -4.70
C VAL A 8 -18.35 22.06 -5.88
N PHE A 9 -18.24 22.65 -7.09
CA PHE A 9 -18.55 21.96 -8.34
C PHE A 9 -17.52 20.85 -8.59
N THR A 10 -17.98 19.63 -8.69
CA THR A 10 -17.16 18.43 -8.90
C THR A 10 -17.53 17.71 -10.18
N GLN A 11 -16.75 16.71 -10.60
CA GLN A 11 -17.08 15.83 -11.71
C GLN A 11 -18.45 15.16 -11.50
N ARG A 12 -18.74 14.70 -10.27
CA ARG A 12 -20.05 14.11 -9.95
C ARG A 12 -21.19 15.11 -10.11
N THR A 13 -20.99 16.36 -9.67
CA THR A 13 -21.95 17.44 -9.90
C THR A 13 -22.19 17.66 -11.41
N ALA A 14 -21.13 17.60 -12.22
CA ALA A 14 -21.25 17.70 -13.68
C ALA A 14 -22.04 16.53 -14.27
N GLU A 15 -21.81 15.30 -13.80
CA GLU A 15 -22.55 14.09 -14.22
C GLU A 15 -24.04 14.18 -13.89
N ASP A 16 -24.37 14.68 -12.69
CA ASP A 16 -25.77 14.85 -12.28
C ASP A 16 -26.46 15.94 -13.13
N LEU A 17 -25.80 17.08 -13.33
CA LEU A 17 -26.32 18.15 -14.16
C LEU A 17 -26.40 17.80 -15.65
N ALA A 18 -25.54 16.90 -16.15
CA ALA A 18 -25.59 16.42 -17.52
C ALA A 18 -26.87 15.65 -17.85
N ARG A 19 -27.65 15.19 -16.87
CA ARG A 19 -28.92 14.49 -17.02
C ARG A 19 -30.11 15.46 -17.17
N ALA A 20 -29.91 16.74 -16.81
CA ALA A 20 -30.97 17.73 -16.88
C ALA A 20 -31.31 18.10 -18.36
N ASP A 21 -32.59 18.25 -18.65
CA ASP A 21 -33.05 18.65 -19.98
C ASP A 21 -32.75 20.12 -20.27
N HIS A 22 -32.74 20.95 -19.23
CA HIS A 22 -32.54 22.39 -19.33
C HIS A 22 -31.79 22.94 -18.15
N LEU A 23 -30.75 23.73 -18.41
CA LEU A 23 -29.94 24.42 -17.39
C LEU A 23 -29.91 25.91 -17.68
N VAL A 24 -30.11 26.72 -16.61
CA VAL A 24 -30.00 28.18 -16.67
C VAL A 24 -28.85 28.61 -15.77
N PHE A 25 -27.88 29.34 -16.28
CA PHE A 25 -26.78 29.92 -15.53
C PHE A 25 -27.05 31.41 -15.29
N ALA A 26 -27.40 31.73 -14.04
CA ALA A 26 -27.57 33.12 -13.60
C ALA A 26 -26.19 33.66 -13.14
N CYS A 27 -25.55 34.46 -13.98
CA CYS A 27 -24.21 35.01 -13.74
C CYS A 27 -24.32 36.40 -13.10
N GLY A 28 -23.91 36.49 -11.82
CA GLY A 28 -23.81 37.76 -11.12
C GLY A 28 -22.54 38.52 -11.47
N ARG A 29 -22.58 39.85 -11.36
CA ARG A 29 -21.43 40.76 -11.42
C ARG A 29 -21.40 41.64 -10.17
N TYR A 30 -20.27 42.28 -9.92
CA TYR A 30 -20.05 43.15 -8.75
C TYR A 30 -20.30 42.42 -7.41
N GLU A 31 -21.30 42.80 -6.68
CA GLU A 31 -21.67 42.23 -5.36
C GLU A 31 -22.45 40.89 -5.47
N GLY A 32 -22.68 40.38 -6.67
CA GLY A 32 -23.39 39.11 -6.92
C GLY A 32 -24.88 39.28 -7.24
N ILE A 33 -25.66 38.23 -6.96
CA ILE A 33 -27.10 38.18 -7.16
C ILE A 33 -27.80 38.27 -5.78
N ASP A 34 -28.86 39.03 -5.69
CA ASP A 34 -29.67 39.12 -4.46
C ASP A 34 -30.14 37.72 -4.02
N ALA A 35 -29.86 37.33 -2.78
CA ALA A 35 -30.15 36.00 -2.23
C ALA A 35 -31.62 35.61 -2.37
N ARG A 36 -32.53 36.56 -2.34
CA ARG A 36 -33.98 36.36 -2.49
C ARG A 36 -34.34 35.80 -3.85
N VAL A 37 -33.51 35.96 -4.89
CA VAL A 37 -33.70 35.39 -6.23
C VAL A 37 -33.66 33.87 -6.15
N ALA A 38 -32.64 33.30 -5.53
CA ALA A 38 -32.51 31.87 -5.34
C ALA A 38 -33.68 31.28 -4.51
N GLU A 39 -34.03 31.97 -3.40
CA GLU A 39 -35.14 31.56 -2.55
C GLU A 39 -36.47 31.57 -3.30
N HIS A 40 -36.73 32.61 -4.09
CA HIS A 40 -37.96 32.75 -4.87
C HIS A 40 -38.13 31.57 -5.87
N TYR A 41 -37.10 31.25 -6.61
CA TYR A 41 -37.16 30.17 -7.59
C TYR A 41 -37.27 28.79 -6.95
N ARG A 42 -36.58 28.57 -5.81
CA ARG A 42 -36.76 27.33 -5.01
C ARG A 42 -38.22 27.20 -4.52
N ALA A 43 -38.80 28.27 -4.05
CA ALA A 43 -40.21 28.29 -3.62
C ALA A 43 -41.20 28.06 -4.77
N ALA A 44 -40.81 28.43 -6.01
CA ALA A 44 -41.57 28.14 -7.24
C ALA A 44 -41.37 26.72 -7.75
N GLY A 45 -40.62 25.85 -7.06
CA GLY A 45 -40.41 24.46 -7.45
C GLY A 45 -39.27 24.25 -8.46
N ILE A 46 -38.44 25.26 -8.68
CA ILE A 46 -37.25 25.14 -9.54
C ILE A 46 -36.06 24.72 -8.67
N GLU A 47 -35.33 23.72 -9.11
CA GLU A 47 -34.07 23.33 -8.47
C GLU A 47 -33.03 24.44 -8.69
N VAL A 48 -32.47 24.99 -7.61
CA VAL A 48 -31.46 26.04 -7.67
C VAL A 48 -30.23 25.60 -6.91
N ALA A 49 -29.16 25.31 -7.64
CA ALA A 49 -27.83 25.03 -7.11
C ALA A 49 -26.98 26.32 -7.10
N GLU A 50 -26.34 26.59 -5.97
CA GLU A 50 -25.31 27.61 -5.82
C GLU A 50 -23.96 26.92 -5.76
N LEU A 51 -23.09 27.15 -6.78
CA LEU A 51 -21.90 26.34 -7.02
C LEU A 51 -20.66 27.21 -7.14
N SER A 52 -19.57 26.78 -6.49
CA SER A 52 -18.23 27.37 -6.56
C SER A 52 -17.30 26.50 -7.43
N ILE A 53 -16.49 27.13 -8.27
CA ILE A 53 -15.44 26.41 -9.03
C ILE A 53 -14.07 26.41 -8.33
N GLY A 54 -13.97 26.93 -7.09
CA GLY A 54 -12.74 26.94 -6.29
C GLY A 54 -12.65 28.14 -5.34
N ASP A 55 -11.64 28.13 -4.50
CA ASP A 55 -11.43 29.10 -3.41
C ASP A 55 -10.77 30.40 -3.93
N TYR A 56 -11.41 31.04 -4.88
CA TYR A 56 -11.00 32.34 -5.44
C TYR A 56 -12.19 33.12 -5.97
N VAL A 57 -12.04 34.42 -6.13
CA VAL A 57 -13.08 35.33 -6.55
C VAL A 57 -12.83 35.81 -7.98
N LEU A 58 -13.87 35.77 -8.81
CA LEU A 58 -13.88 36.30 -10.16
C LEU A 58 -14.69 37.61 -10.22
N SER A 59 -14.44 38.43 -11.26
CA SER A 59 -15.20 39.69 -11.47
C SER A 59 -16.65 39.47 -11.89
N GLY A 60 -17.03 38.24 -12.24
CA GLY A 60 -18.39 37.85 -12.65
C GLY A 60 -18.51 36.34 -12.79
N GLY A 61 -19.75 35.84 -12.86
CA GLY A 61 -20.05 34.40 -12.90
C GLY A 61 -19.87 33.78 -14.29
N GLU A 62 -19.61 34.55 -15.34
CA GLU A 62 -19.60 34.05 -16.72
C GLU A 62 -18.47 33.05 -16.99
N ALA A 63 -17.27 33.31 -16.47
CA ALA A 63 -16.14 32.40 -16.62
C ALA A 63 -16.38 31.07 -15.87
N ALA A 64 -16.95 31.15 -14.68
CA ALA A 64 -17.35 29.97 -13.92
C ALA A 64 -18.44 29.17 -14.66
N ALA A 65 -19.43 29.86 -15.24
CA ALA A 65 -20.45 29.20 -16.06
C ALA A 65 -19.85 28.50 -17.29
N LEU A 66 -18.87 29.09 -17.96
CA LEU A 66 -18.16 28.43 -19.07
C LEU A 66 -17.44 27.16 -18.65
N VAL A 67 -16.74 27.17 -17.50
CA VAL A 67 -16.08 25.98 -16.94
C VAL A 67 -17.11 24.88 -16.65
N MET A 68 -18.23 25.23 -16.01
CA MET A 68 -19.32 24.28 -15.70
C MET A 68 -19.95 23.72 -16.97
N ILE A 69 -20.25 24.58 -17.96
CA ILE A 69 -20.85 24.17 -19.26
C ILE A 69 -19.93 23.20 -19.98
N GLU A 70 -18.62 23.48 -20.05
CA GLU A 70 -17.64 22.58 -20.68
C GLU A 70 -17.63 21.22 -20.00
N ALA A 71 -17.52 21.18 -18.68
CA ALA A 71 -17.49 19.95 -17.91
C ALA A 71 -18.79 19.13 -18.06
N ILE A 72 -19.96 19.80 -18.13
CA ILE A 72 -21.27 19.15 -18.27
C ILE A 72 -21.47 18.69 -19.73
N ALA A 73 -21.20 19.55 -20.70
CA ALA A 73 -21.50 19.30 -22.10
C ALA A 73 -20.73 18.09 -22.65
N ARG A 74 -19.45 17.95 -22.31
CA ARG A 74 -18.64 16.81 -22.76
C ARG A 74 -19.14 15.44 -22.30
N LEU A 75 -19.99 15.39 -21.26
CA LEU A 75 -20.64 14.17 -20.75
C LEU A 75 -21.91 13.82 -21.53
N ARG A 76 -22.40 14.72 -22.38
CA ARG A 76 -23.62 14.46 -23.22
C ARG A 76 -23.26 13.59 -24.42
N PRO A 77 -24.14 12.63 -24.79
CA PRO A 77 -23.95 11.82 -25.98
C PRO A 77 -23.74 12.66 -27.23
N GLY A 78 -22.75 12.31 -28.03
CA GLY A 78 -22.46 12.97 -29.31
C GLY A 78 -21.66 14.27 -29.23
N VAL A 79 -21.27 14.74 -28.06
CA VAL A 79 -20.41 15.91 -27.90
C VAL A 79 -18.95 15.54 -28.13
N LEU A 80 -18.48 14.44 -27.57
CA LEU A 80 -17.15 13.91 -27.83
C LEU A 80 -17.15 12.89 -28.97
N GLY A 81 -16.11 12.94 -29.82
CA GLY A 81 -15.97 12.01 -30.94
C GLY A 81 -15.72 10.56 -30.53
N ASN A 82 -15.11 10.33 -29.36
CA ASN A 82 -14.92 9.01 -28.74
C ASN A 82 -15.55 9.02 -27.35
N PRO A 83 -16.66 8.28 -27.13
CA PRO A 83 -17.31 8.17 -25.83
C PRO A 83 -16.42 7.54 -24.74
N ASP A 84 -15.46 6.69 -25.14
CA ASP A 84 -14.60 5.98 -24.20
C ASP A 84 -13.50 6.89 -23.59
N SER A 85 -13.31 8.09 -24.17
CA SER A 85 -12.28 9.03 -23.69
C SER A 85 -12.55 9.56 -22.27
N VAL A 86 -13.78 9.49 -21.78
CA VAL A 86 -14.14 9.93 -20.41
C VAL A 86 -14.01 8.84 -19.34
N VAL A 87 -13.75 7.58 -19.74
CA VAL A 87 -13.82 6.42 -18.83
C VAL A 87 -12.61 6.37 -17.88
N GLU A 88 -11.41 6.74 -18.37
CA GLU A 88 -10.15 6.65 -17.63
C GLU A 88 -9.61 8.02 -17.19
N GLU A 89 -10.43 9.06 -17.23
CA GLU A 89 -10.01 10.41 -16.85
C GLU A 89 -9.91 10.61 -15.32
N SER A 90 -9.13 11.62 -14.92
CA SER A 90 -9.05 12.08 -13.53
C SER A 90 -10.46 12.39 -12.99
N HIS A 91 -10.69 12.00 -11.74
CA HIS A 91 -11.97 12.17 -11.05
C HIS A 91 -13.16 11.34 -11.61
N GLY A 92 -12.88 10.40 -12.54
CA GLY A 92 -13.88 9.45 -13.03
C GLY A 92 -14.24 8.36 -12.01
N ALA A 93 -14.93 7.32 -12.47
CA ALA A 93 -15.43 6.22 -11.62
C ALA A 93 -14.34 5.49 -10.83
N SER A 94 -13.08 5.50 -11.30
CA SER A 94 -11.95 4.89 -10.61
C SER A 94 -11.56 5.59 -9.30
N GLY A 95 -11.97 6.84 -9.09
CA GLY A 95 -11.60 7.65 -7.94
C GLY A 95 -10.12 8.09 -7.91
N LEU A 96 -9.38 7.91 -9.00
CA LEU A 96 -7.96 8.24 -9.12
C LEU A 96 -7.72 9.41 -10.07
N LEU A 97 -6.55 10.02 -9.98
CA LEU A 97 -6.02 10.87 -11.04
C LEU A 97 -5.55 10.02 -12.22
N GLU A 98 -5.66 10.57 -13.41
CA GLU A 98 -5.15 9.95 -14.63
C GLU A 98 -3.63 9.78 -14.56
N GLN A 99 -3.13 8.69 -15.17
CA GLN A 99 -1.71 8.44 -15.37
C GLN A 99 -1.06 9.54 -16.23
N GLU A 100 0.25 9.52 -16.34
CA GLU A 100 0.96 10.41 -17.24
C GLU A 100 0.68 10.06 -18.70
N VAL A 101 0.38 11.10 -19.49
CA VAL A 101 0.12 10.96 -20.93
C VAL A 101 1.38 11.27 -21.70
N TYR A 102 1.77 10.37 -22.58
CA TYR A 102 2.90 10.54 -23.48
C TYR A 102 2.44 10.59 -24.92
N THR A 103 3.00 11.54 -25.68
CA THR A 103 2.73 11.73 -27.09
C THR A 103 3.98 11.46 -27.92
N ARG A 104 3.82 11.40 -29.26
CA ARG A 104 4.98 11.31 -30.16
C ARG A 104 5.76 12.64 -30.19
N PRO A 105 7.07 12.61 -30.38
CA PRO A 105 7.97 11.46 -30.63
C PRO A 105 8.33 10.70 -29.35
N VAL A 106 8.81 9.45 -29.50
CA VAL A 106 9.27 8.58 -28.38
C VAL A 106 10.40 9.24 -27.59
N ALA A 107 11.34 9.87 -28.28
CA ALA A 107 12.42 10.66 -27.67
C ALA A 107 12.17 12.15 -27.85
N TRP A 108 12.21 12.91 -26.74
CA TRP A 108 12.05 14.34 -26.75
C TRP A 108 13.06 15.02 -25.82
N ARG A 109 13.89 15.88 -26.36
CA ARG A 109 14.91 16.68 -25.63
C ARG A 109 15.78 15.86 -24.67
N GLY A 110 16.20 14.67 -25.08
CA GLY A 110 17.05 13.79 -24.28
C GLY A 110 16.27 12.86 -23.33
N LEU A 111 14.96 13.01 -23.24
CA LEU A 111 14.08 12.09 -22.54
C LEU A 111 13.59 11.02 -23.53
N ASP A 112 13.89 9.77 -23.27
CA ASP A 112 13.53 8.65 -24.14
C ASP A 112 12.59 7.68 -23.37
N LEU A 113 11.38 7.52 -23.89
CA LEU A 113 10.38 6.60 -23.31
C LEU A 113 10.82 5.14 -23.37
N ALA A 114 11.68 4.78 -24.32
CA ALA A 114 12.23 3.44 -24.37
C ALA A 114 13.12 3.10 -23.15
N VAL A 115 13.66 4.13 -22.49
CA VAL A 115 14.47 4.01 -21.27
C VAL A 115 13.63 4.22 -20.01
N SER A 116 12.83 5.31 -19.98
CA SER A 116 12.08 5.71 -18.78
C SER A 116 10.76 4.93 -18.57
N ALA A 117 10.15 4.44 -19.64
CA ALA A 117 8.88 3.72 -19.58
C ALA A 117 8.81 2.62 -20.66
N PRO A 118 9.74 1.65 -20.68
CA PRO A 118 9.85 0.63 -21.73
C PRO A 118 8.60 -0.24 -21.83
N HIS A 119 7.86 -0.43 -20.72
CA HIS A 119 6.61 -1.19 -20.69
C HIS A 119 5.54 -0.61 -21.62
N LEU A 120 5.50 0.73 -21.82
CA LEU A 120 4.54 1.37 -22.71
C LEU A 120 4.75 1.00 -24.18
N LEU A 121 5.96 0.56 -24.55
CA LEU A 121 6.35 0.18 -25.91
C LEU A 121 6.33 -1.33 -26.13
N SER A 122 6.03 -2.12 -25.08
CA SER A 122 6.14 -3.60 -25.12
C SER A 122 5.07 -4.28 -25.99
N GLY A 123 3.95 -3.63 -26.26
CA GLY A 123 2.78 -4.23 -26.92
C GLY A 123 1.98 -5.18 -26.00
N ASP A 124 2.40 -5.41 -24.78
CA ASP A 124 1.66 -6.18 -23.77
C ASP A 124 0.60 -5.28 -23.10
N HIS A 125 -0.63 -5.34 -23.61
CA HIS A 125 -1.72 -4.52 -23.13
C HIS A 125 -2.05 -4.71 -21.64
N ALA A 126 -1.91 -5.92 -21.11
CA ALA A 126 -2.17 -6.18 -19.70
C ALA A 126 -1.10 -5.54 -18.81
N ARG A 127 0.18 -5.67 -19.20
CA ARG A 127 1.30 -5.02 -18.51
C ARG A 127 1.21 -3.50 -18.60
N ILE A 128 0.84 -2.96 -19.75
CA ILE A 128 0.64 -1.51 -19.95
C ILE A 128 -0.50 -1.01 -19.05
N ALA A 129 -1.64 -1.70 -19.03
CA ALA A 129 -2.79 -1.31 -18.19
C ALA A 129 -2.42 -1.34 -16.71
N ARG A 130 -1.69 -2.37 -16.24
CA ARG A 130 -1.24 -2.45 -14.85
C ARG A 130 -0.30 -1.29 -14.50
N ALA A 131 0.71 -1.04 -15.32
CA ALA A 131 1.68 0.05 -15.09
C ALA A 131 0.99 1.44 -15.07
N ARG A 132 0.03 1.67 -15.94
CA ARG A 132 -0.78 2.90 -15.93
C ARG A 132 -1.59 3.02 -14.63
N ARG A 133 -2.18 1.92 -14.17
CA ARG A 133 -2.95 1.90 -12.92
C ARG A 133 -2.06 2.17 -11.72
N ASP A 134 -0.85 1.58 -11.67
CA ASP A 134 0.14 1.82 -10.62
C ASP A 134 0.58 3.29 -10.61
N GLN A 135 0.83 3.87 -11.80
CA GLN A 135 1.18 5.27 -11.95
C GLN A 135 0.03 6.21 -11.50
N SER A 136 -1.23 5.87 -11.80
CA SER A 136 -2.40 6.61 -11.31
C SER A 136 -2.48 6.59 -9.79
N ILE A 137 -2.25 5.44 -9.15
CA ILE A 137 -2.21 5.30 -7.70
C ILE A 137 -1.09 6.19 -7.12
N ALA A 138 0.14 6.03 -7.58
CA ALA A 138 1.29 6.81 -7.13
C ALA A 138 1.06 8.32 -7.25
N ARG A 139 0.54 8.75 -8.41
CA ARG A 139 0.21 10.15 -8.68
C ARG A 139 -0.88 10.69 -7.77
N THR A 140 -1.90 9.90 -7.50
CA THR A 140 -3.01 10.29 -6.62
C THR A 140 -2.53 10.40 -5.19
N VAL A 141 -1.75 9.45 -4.69
CA VAL A 141 -1.14 9.53 -3.36
C VAL A 141 -0.33 10.80 -3.21
N ALA A 142 0.54 11.10 -4.19
CA ALA A 142 1.44 12.26 -4.11
C ALA A 142 0.71 13.62 -4.19
N ARG A 143 -0.39 13.70 -4.93
CA ARG A 143 -1.04 14.98 -5.26
C ARG A 143 -2.39 15.21 -4.59
N ARG A 144 -3.11 14.14 -4.34
CA ARG A 144 -4.48 14.17 -3.82
C ARG A 144 -4.74 13.02 -2.84
N PRO A 145 -4.01 12.98 -1.69
CA PRO A 145 -4.21 11.95 -0.68
C PRO A 145 -5.65 11.88 -0.17
N ASP A 146 -6.37 13.00 -0.18
CA ASP A 146 -7.80 13.07 0.15
C ASP A 146 -8.69 12.21 -0.78
N MET A 147 -8.25 11.96 -2.02
CA MET A 147 -8.95 11.05 -2.92
C MET A 147 -8.66 9.58 -2.58
N ILE A 148 -7.44 9.29 -2.13
CA ILE A 148 -7.10 7.93 -1.68
C ILE A 148 -7.98 7.51 -0.50
N GLU A 149 -8.17 8.37 0.49
CA GLU A 149 -9.02 8.10 1.66
C GLU A 149 -10.46 7.73 1.30
N ARG A 150 -10.94 8.21 0.16
CA ARG A 150 -12.31 8.01 -0.35
C ARG A 150 -12.44 6.85 -1.33
N LEU A 151 -11.36 6.14 -1.65
CA LEU A 151 -11.42 4.98 -2.54
C LEU A 151 -12.28 3.88 -1.92
N HIS A 152 -13.18 3.33 -2.71
CA HIS A 152 -14.00 2.20 -2.28
C HIS A 152 -13.17 0.91 -2.32
N PRO A 153 -13.06 0.16 -1.22
CA PRO A 153 -12.29 -1.08 -1.15
C PRO A 153 -12.65 -2.13 -2.19
N GLU A 154 -13.91 -2.13 -2.62
CA GLU A 154 -14.44 -3.05 -3.66
C GLU A 154 -13.86 -2.79 -5.04
N MET A 155 -13.39 -1.56 -5.30
CA MET A 155 -12.78 -1.16 -6.57
C MET A 155 -11.28 -1.49 -6.65
N LEU A 156 -10.71 -2.03 -5.56
CA LEU A 156 -9.28 -2.26 -5.41
C LEU A 156 -8.97 -3.77 -5.44
N ASP A 157 -8.26 -4.19 -6.46
CA ASP A 157 -7.76 -5.56 -6.54
C ASP A 157 -6.51 -5.78 -5.63
N THR A 158 -5.97 -6.99 -5.65
CA THR A 158 -4.78 -7.32 -4.83
C THR A 158 -3.53 -6.53 -5.25
N ALA A 159 -3.39 -6.22 -6.54
CA ALA A 159 -2.25 -5.45 -7.05
C ALA A 159 -2.39 -3.98 -6.66
N ASP A 160 -3.60 -3.40 -6.75
CA ASP A 160 -3.89 -2.05 -6.27
C ASP A 160 -3.57 -1.88 -4.78
N ARG A 161 -3.99 -2.86 -3.95
CA ARG A 161 -3.69 -2.84 -2.50
C ARG A 161 -2.20 -2.94 -2.22
N THR A 162 -1.46 -3.69 -3.04
CA THR A 162 0.00 -3.78 -2.93
C THR A 162 0.64 -2.45 -3.34
N ALA A 163 0.24 -1.86 -4.46
CA ALA A 163 0.73 -0.57 -4.91
C ALA A 163 0.44 0.55 -3.87
N LEU A 164 -0.77 0.59 -3.33
CA LEU A 164 -1.12 1.52 -2.23
C LEU A 164 -0.21 1.34 -1.03
N ALA A 165 0.08 0.08 -0.63
CA ALA A 165 0.92 -0.21 0.53
C ALA A 165 2.36 0.26 0.33
N HIS A 166 2.93 0.15 -0.88
CA HIS A 166 4.23 0.74 -1.23
C HIS A 166 4.25 2.27 -1.16
N HIS A 167 3.10 2.90 -1.28
CA HIS A 167 2.94 4.34 -1.17
C HIS A 167 2.37 4.78 0.21
N GLY A 168 2.46 3.93 1.23
CA GLY A 168 2.08 4.27 2.59
C GLY A 168 0.58 4.28 2.85
N TRP A 169 -0.21 3.47 2.10
CA TRP A 169 -1.65 3.35 2.29
C TRP A 169 -2.08 1.88 2.28
N VAL A 170 -2.92 1.49 3.20
CA VAL A 170 -3.44 0.12 3.27
C VAL A 170 -4.95 0.10 3.38
N VAL A 171 -5.54 -1.01 2.93
CA VAL A 171 -6.98 -1.26 3.04
C VAL A 171 -7.19 -2.42 4.00
N PRO A 172 -7.44 -2.15 5.29
CA PRO A 172 -7.74 -3.18 6.27
C PRO A 172 -9.00 -3.97 5.89
N THR A 173 -9.12 -5.19 6.39
CA THR A 173 -10.32 -6.00 6.18
C THR A 173 -11.54 -5.30 6.80
N GLY A 174 -12.61 -5.15 6.03
CA GLY A 174 -13.83 -4.48 6.47
C GLY A 174 -13.74 -2.95 6.58
N ALA A 175 -12.63 -2.32 6.24
CA ALA A 175 -12.52 -0.87 6.24
C ALA A 175 -13.35 -0.21 5.12
N GLN A 176 -13.87 0.98 5.38
CA GLN A 176 -14.64 1.77 4.41
C GLN A 176 -13.75 2.40 3.32
N GLY A 177 -12.44 2.50 3.57
CA GLY A 177 -11.46 3.06 2.65
C GLY A 177 -10.03 2.80 3.12
N PRO A 178 -9.03 3.21 2.33
CA PRO A 178 -7.63 3.14 2.73
C PRO A 178 -7.34 4.00 3.96
N VAL A 179 -6.34 3.57 4.72
CA VAL A 179 -5.78 4.29 5.87
C VAL A 179 -4.27 4.41 5.71
N GLN A 180 -3.66 5.38 6.37
CA GLN A 180 -2.21 5.57 6.31
C GLN A 180 -1.47 4.40 6.96
N LEU A 181 -0.35 4.02 6.33
CA LEU A 181 0.61 3.03 6.79
C LEU A 181 1.98 3.68 6.88
N VAL A 182 2.68 3.45 7.99
CA VAL A 182 4.09 3.79 8.13
C VAL A 182 4.90 2.51 8.26
N ILE A 183 5.95 2.40 7.44
CA ILE A 183 6.99 1.37 7.57
C ILE A 183 8.25 2.10 8.05
N ARG A 184 8.84 1.63 9.14
CA ARG A 184 10.02 2.25 9.74
C ARG A 184 10.90 1.23 10.46
N PRO A 185 12.19 1.53 10.69
CA PRO A 185 12.98 0.77 11.63
C PRO A 185 12.34 0.77 13.03
N ALA A 186 12.48 -0.34 13.75
CA ALA A 186 12.03 -0.42 15.13
C ALA A 186 12.86 0.48 16.05
N LEU A 187 12.19 1.13 16.99
CA LEU A 187 12.80 1.94 18.04
C LEU A 187 12.92 1.14 19.35
N ALA A 188 13.73 1.62 20.29
CA ALA A 188 13.92 0.94 21.57
C ALA A 188 12.60 0.81 22.38
N GLU A 189 11.71 1.79 22.25
CA GLU A 189 10.38 1.80 22.87
C GLU A 189 9.40 0.79 22.28
N ASP A 190 9.64 0.26 21.08
CA ASP A 190 8.75 -0.71 20.42
C ASP A 190 8.88 -2.14 21.01
N ALA A 191 9.82 -2.42 21.88
CA ALA A 191 10.14 -3.77 22.34
C ALA A 191 8.95 -4.51 22.99
N GLU A 192 8.15 -3.82 23.80
CA GLU A 192 6.96 -4.38 24.45
C GLU A 192 5.85 -4.65 23.41
N ASP A 193 5.61 -3.68 22.49
CA ASP A 193 4.61 -3.79 21.45
C ASP A 193 4.97 -4.86 20.41
N LEU A 194 6.26 -5.01 20.08
CA LEU A 194 6.77 -6.10 19.23
C LEU A 194 6.54 -7.47 19.87
N ALA A 195 6.81 -7.61 21.18
CA ALA A 195 6.55 -8.85 21.90
C ALA A 195 5.06 -9.18 21.92
N ALA A 196 4.20 -8.19 22.16
CA ALA A 196 2.76 -8.34 22.14
C ALA A 196 2.23 -8.70 20.72
N LEU A 197 2.72 -8.04 19.68
CA LEU A 197 2.39 -8.33 18.29
C LEU A 197 2.83 -9.75 17.90
N ALA A 198 4.07 -10.15 18.24
CA ALA A 198 4.58 -11.48 17.98
C ALA A 198 3.73 -12.56 18.67
N ALA A 199 3.37 -12.37 19.94
CA ALA A 199 2.52 -13.26 20.70
C ALA A 199 1.12 -13.40 20.05
N ARG A 200 0.59 -12.34 19.51
CA ARG A 200 -0.73 -12.30 18.85
C ARG A 200 -0.71 -12.97 17.47
N THR A 201 0.38 -12.85 16.72
CA THR A 201 0.47 -13.28 15.31
C THR A 201 1.08 -14.67 15.11
N PHE A 202 1.97 -15.11 16.01
CA PHE A 202 2.67 -16.40 15.89
C PHE A 202 1.74 -17.63 15.89
N PRO A 203 0.67 -17.70 16.71
CA PRO A 203 -0.25 -18.84 16.70
C PRO A 203 -0.85 -19.12 15.32
N ASP A 204 -1.10 -18.10 14.52
CA ASP A 204 -1.65 -18.22 13.17
C ASP A 204 -0.67 -18.81 12.15
N ALA A 205 0.62 -18.77 12.42
CA ALA A 205 1.65 -19.40 11.61
C ALA A 205 1.89 -20.87 11.99
N CYS A 206 1.44 -21.27 13.18
CA CYS A 206 1.62 -22.63 13.68
C CYS A 206 0.67 -23.61 13.00
N PRO A 207 1.11 -24.85 12.72
CA PRO A 207 0.25 -25.89 12.23
C PRO A 207 -0.83 -26.28 13.26
N PRO A 208 -2.04 -26.70 12.85
CA PRO A 208 -3.13 -27.05 13.75
C PRO A 208 -2.84 -28.21 14.71
N PHE A 209 -1.83 -29.03 14.44
CA PHE A 209 -1.45 -30.16 15.28
C PHE A 209 -0.52 -29.76 16.45
N VAL A 210 0.03 -28.53 16.46
CA VAL A 210 0.85 -28.04 17.56
C VAL A 210 -0.07 -27.65 18.72
N PRO A 211 0.10 -28.26 19.91
CA PRO A 211 -0.71 -27.93 21.08
C PRO A 211 -0.57 -26.46 21.50
N ARG A 212 -1.66 -25.84 21.93
CA ARG A 212 -1.67 -24.43 22.36
C ARG A 212 -0.69 -24.17 23.52
N GLU A 213 -0.51 -25.12 24.40
CA GLU A 213 0.43 -25.06 25.53
C GLU A 213 1.88 -24.93 25.04
N GLN A 214 2.24 -25.67 23.99
CA GLN A 214 3.59 -25.59 23.40
C GLN A 214 3.81 -24.27 22.66
N ILE A 215 2.78 -23.78 21.95
CA ILE A 215 2.80 -22.44 21.33
C ILE A 215 3.04 -21.38 22.42
N ALA A 216 2.31 -21.46 23.55
CA ALA A 216 2.47 -20.53 24.67
C ALA A 216 3.87 -20.60 25.30
N VAL A 217 4.44 -21.79 25.46
CA VAL A 217 5.82 -21.97 25.94
C VAL A 217 6.83 -21.32 24.99
N HIS A 218 6.67 -21.56 23.68
CA HIS A 218 7.52 -20.96 22.67
C HIS A 218 7.44 -19.42 22.67
N ILE A 219 6.22 -18.87 22.75
CA ILE A 219 6.01 -17.41 22.84
C ILE A 219 6.72 -16.84 24.06
N ALA A 220 6.50 -17.44 25.24
CA ALA A 220 7.08 -16.95 26.49
C ALA A 220 8.62 -17.00 26.52
N SER A 221 9.23 -17.93 25.81
CA SER A 221 10.69 -18.07 25.75
C SER A 221 11.34 -17.31 24.59
N THR A 222 10.58 -17.03 23.50
CA THR A 222 11.16 -16.50 22.26
C THR A 222 10.79 -15.05 22.00
N PHE A 223 9.56 -14.65 22.32
CA PHE A 223 9.05 -13.32 22.00
C PHE A 223 8.92 -12.45 23.25
N THR A 224 10.05 -12.20 23.91
CA THR A 224 10.09 -11.34 25.10
C THR A 224 10.56 -9.93 24.75
N PRO A 225 10.12 -8.90 25.50
CA PRO A 225 10.60 -7.52 25.30
C PRO A 225 12.13 -7.41 25.36
N GLU A 226 12.77 -8.15 26.28
CA GLU A 226 14.23 -8.15 26.44
C GLU A 226 14.93 -8.67 25.18
N ARG A 227 14.36 -9.68 24.52
CA ARG A 227 14.92 -10.20 23.26
C ARG A 227 14.76 -9.20 22.11
N PHE A 228 13.62 -8.57 21.97
CA PHE A 228 13.43 -7.54 20.95
C PHE A 228 14.33 -6.34 21.18
N ALA A 229 14.52 -5.92 22.43
CA ALA A 229 15.47 -4.87 22.79
C ALA A 229 16.92 -5.27 22.46
N ALA A 230 17.31 -6.54 22.75
CA ALA A 230 18.63 -7.06 22.40
C ALA A 230 18.83 -7.11 20.87
N TRP A 231 17.83 -7.55 20.11
CA TRP A 231 17.89 -7.55 18.65
C TRP A 231 18.00 -6.13 18.08
N GLN A 232 17.25 -5.19 18.60
CA GLN A 232 17.30 -3.80 18.17
C GLN A 232 18.66 -3.15 18.42
N ALA A 233 19.37 -3.56 19.49
CA ALA A 233 20.71 -3.08 19.82
C ALA A 233 21.84 -3.79 19.03
N ASP A 234 21.58 -4.94 18.41
CA ASP A 234 22.58 -5.71 17.68
C ASP A 234 22.72 -5.20 16.22
N PRO A 235 23.91 -4.71 15.80
CA PRO A 235 24.12 -4.20 14.44
C PRO A 235 24.01 -5.27 13.34
N ARG A 236 23.87 -6.53 13.71
CA ARG A 236 23.61 -7.64 12.77
C ARG A 236 22.12 -7.86 12.51
N VAL A 237 21.25 -7.15 13.23
CA VAL A 237 19.79 -7.32 13.14
C VAL A 237 19.16 -6.05 12.63
N VAL A 238 18.29 -6.18 11.62
CA VAL A 238 17.38 -5.12 11.22
C VAL A 238 15.96 -5.53 11.57
N LEU A 239 15.35 -4.77 12.45
CA LEU A 239 13.93 -4.89 12.79
C LEU A 239 13.18 -3.76 12.09
N THR A 240 12.22 -4.13 11.24
CA THR A 240 11.34 -3.19 10.55
C THR A 240 9.91 -3.41 11.00
N VAL A 241 9.22 -2.33 11.35
CA VAL A 241 7.84 -2.35 11.83
C VAL A 241 6.89 -1.66 10.87
N ALA A 242 5.64 -2.09 10.91
CA ALA A 242 4.51 -1.48 10.23
C ALA A 242 3.51 -1.00 11.28
N GLU A 243 3.06 0.25 11.19
CA GLU A 243 2.08 0.85 12.10
C GLU A 243 1.01 1.63 11.35
N LEU A 244 -0.15 1.81 11.99
CA LEU A 244 -1.19 2.74 11.54
C LEU A 244 -1.13 4.00 12.40
N PRO A 245 -0.59 5.13 11.90
CA PRO A 245 -0.39 6.33 12.72
C PRO A 245 -1.70 6.88 13.28
N ASP A 246 -2.78 6.87 12.49
CA ASP A 246 -4.11 7.34 12.89
C ASP A 246 -5.01 6.22 13.45
N GLY A 247 -4.52 4.98 13.45
CA GLY A 247 -5.28 3.81 13.83
C GLY A 247 -6.45 3.50 12.89
N LEU A 248 -7.36 2.65 13.35
CA LEU A 248 -8.60 2.28 12.67
C LEU A 248 -9.74 2.20 13.68
N THR A 249 -10.61 3.20 13.67
CA THR A 249 -11.77 3.23 14.57
C THR A 249 -12.90 2.33 14.05
N PRO A 250 -13.76 1.78 14.94
CA PRO A 250 -14.92 0.98 14.51
C PRO A 250 -15.86 1.71 13.54
N SER A 251 -15.95 3.03 13.62
CA SER A 251 -16.77 3.86 12.72
C SER A 251 -16.27 3.86 11.26
N ARG A 252 -15.03 3.46 11.03
CA ARG A 252 -14.45 3.28 9.69
C ARG A 252 -14.55 1.84 9.17
N LEU A 253 -15.18 0.94 9.92
CA LEU A 253 -15.47 -0.44 9.50
C LEU A 253 -16.92 -0.54 9.00
N THR A 254 -17.13 -1.35 7.95
CA THR A 254 -18.46 -1.51 7.32
C THR A 254 -19.33 -2.55 8.01
N GLU A 255 -18.71 -3.58 8.60
CA GLU A 255 -19.42 -4.78 9.08
C GLU A 255 -19.17 -5.12 10.55
N SER A 256 -18.25 -4.42 11.23
CA SER A 256 -17.92 -4.71 12.62
C SER A 256 -18.11 -3.51 13.52
N THR A 257 -18.82 -3.77 14.63
CA THR A 257 -18.89 -2.87 15.78
C THR A 257 -18.04 -3.40 16.94
N ASP A 258 -17.33 -4.52 16.75
CA ASP A 258 -16.48 -5.10 17.78
C ASP A 258 -15.23 -4.23 18.00
N PRO A 259 -15.00 -3.73 19.21
CA PRO A 259 -13.79 -3.00 19.54
C PRO A 259 -12.50 -3.78 19.26
N ALA A 260 -12.56 -5.11 19.24
CA ALA A 260 -11.39 -5.96 18.94
C ALA A 260 -10.91 -5.85 17.49
N ASP A 261 -11.74 -5.37 16.56
CA ASP A 261 -11.36 -5.13 15.17
C ASP A 261 -10.71 -3.76 14.95
N ALA A 262 -10.77 -2.88 15.95
CA ALA A 262 -10.11 -1.58 15.92
C ALA A 262 -8.59 -1.74 16.04
N VAL A 263 -7.86 -0.73 15.54
CA VAL A 263 -6.41 -0.59 15.70
C VAL A 263 -6.18 0.77 16.35
N ALA A 264 -5.44 0.79 17.44
CA ALA A 264 -5.12 2.04 18.13
C ALA A 264 -4.16 2.91 17.27
N PRO A 265 -4.21 4.25 17.42
CA PRO A 265 -3.21 5.12 16.80
C PRO A 265 -1.79 4.73 17.20
N GLY A 266 -0.90 4.55 16.21
CA GLY A 266 0.48 4.12 16.41
C GLY A 266 0.65 2.63 16.77
N GLU A 267 -0.42 1.83 16.80
CA GLU A 267 -0.32 0.41 17.08
C GLU A 267 0.47 -0.32 15.99
N LEU A 268 1.42 -1.15 16.40
CA LEU A 268 2.18 -2.02 15.50
C LEU A 268 1.28 -3.14 14.96
N ILE A 269 1.24 -3.24 13.62
CA ILE A 269 0.38 -4.18 12.89
C ILE A 269 1.16 -5.21 12.07
N GLY A 270 2.48 -5.09 12.02
CA GLY A 270 3.37 -6.02 11.35
C GLY A 270 4.82 -5.74 11.67
N TYR A 271 5.67 -6.74 11.49
CA TYR A 271 7.11 -6.58 11.61
C TYR A 271 7.87 -7.63 10.81
N SER A 272 9.12 -7.30 10.46
CA SER A 272 10.12 -8.24 9.94
C SER A 272 11.42 -8.14 10.71
N ALA A 273 12.16 -9.26 10.75
CA ALA A 273 13.49 -9.33 11.35
C ALA A 273 14.46 -9.99 10.36
N VAL A 274 15.45 -9.23 9.91
CA VAL A 274 16.56 -9.71 9.08
C VAL A 274 17.81 -9.80 9.94
N ILE A 275 18.45 -10.95 9.96
CA ILE A 275 19.64 -11.22 10.78
C ILE A 275 20.78 -11.62 9.84
N ILE A 276 21.91 -10.89 9.88
CA ILE A 276 23.06 -11.15 9.03
C ILE A 276 24.06 -12.07 9.71
N GLU A 277 24.53 -13.08 9.01
CA GLU A 277 25.61 -13.97 9.43
C GLU A 277 26.95 -13.33 9.05
N ARG A 278 27.71 -12.84 10.04
CA ARG A 278 29.08 -12.32 9.80
C ARG A 278 30.11 -13.42 10.05
N PRO A 279 30.98 -13.74 9.09
CA PRO A 279 32.05 -14.73 9.26
C PRO A 279 33.02 -14.41 10.41
N ASP A 280 33.16 -13.12 10.73
CA ASP A 280 34.18 -12.60 11.64
C ASP A 280 33.70 -12.55 13.10
N SER A 281 32.50 -12.98 13.43
CA SER A 281 31.93 -12.90 14.77
C SER A 281 32.44 -14.00 15.75
N GLY A 282 33.46 -14.76 15.34
CA GLY A 282 34.07 -15.76 16.23
C GLY A 282 33.14 -16.91 16.63
N GLY A 283 32.04 -17.11 15.91
CA GLY A 283 31.00 -18.11 16.22
C GLY A 283 29.97 -17.67 17.25
N GLU A 284 29.97 -16.41 17.68
CA GLU A 284 28.85 -15.84 18.44
C GLU A 284 27.61 -15.72 17.57
N PHE A 285 26.66 -16.58 17.83
CA PHE A 285 25.32 -16.48 17.21
C PHE A 285 24.53 -15.33 17.85
N VAL A 286 23.74 -14.64 17.03
CA VAL A 286 22.68 -13.77 17.55
C VAL A 286 21.68 -14.65 18.29
N ASP A 287 21.32 -14.31 19.52
CA ASP A 287 20.36 -15.10 20.29
C ASP A 287 19.03 -15.18 19.54
N GLY A 288 18.56 -16.40 19.28
CA GLY A 288 17.36 -16.69 18.50
C GLY A 288 17.58 -16.81 16.99
N LEU A 289 18.83 -16.79 16.50
CA LEU A 289 19.18 -17.17 15.14
C LEU A 289 19.20 -18.70 15.02
N ASP A 290 18.50 -19.23 14.04
CA ASP A 290 18.56 -20.65 13.73
C ASP A 290 19.82 -20.97 12.90
N PRO A 291 20.43 -22.15 13.09
CA PRO A 291 21.54 -22.58 12.25
C PRO A 291 21.12 -22.60 10.77
N ARG A 292 21.92 -21.95 9.93
CA ARG A 292 21.68 -21.94 8.50
C ARG A 292 21.82 -23.38 7.93
N PRO A 293 20.82 -23.86 7.20
CA PRO A 293 20.93 -25.17 6.53
C PRO A 293 22.04 -25.20 5.47
N ASP A 294 22.81 -26.29 5.39
CA ASP A 294 23.89 -26.47 4.40
C ASP A 294 23.41 -26.37 2.95
N THR A 295 22.11 -26.54 2.72
CA THR A 295 21.48 -26.41 1.39
C THR A 295 21.36 -24.98 0.90
N VAL A 296 21.61 -23.98 1.75
CA VAL A 296 21.62 -22.56 1.39
C VAL A 296 22.99 -22.20 0.83
N GLU A 297 23.08 -22.05 -0.48
CA GLU A 297 24.29 -21.57 -1.14
C GLU A 297 24.48 -20.08 -0.91
N ILE A 298 25.73 -19.66 -0.68
CA ILE A 298 26.11 -18.25 -0.50
C ILE A 298 26.96 -17.84 -1.71
N PRO A 299 26.39 -17.13 -2.71
CA PRO A 299 27.17 -16.65 -3.84
C PRO A 299 28.28 -15.70 -3.39
N ALA A 300 29.43 -15.76 -4.05
CA ALA A 300 30.48 -14.76 -3.84
C ALA A 300 30.00 -13.36 -4.24
N ARG A 301 30.59 -12.33 -3.66
CA ARG A 301 30.34 -10.94 -4.01
C ARG A 301 30.90 -10.62 -5.41
N ALA A 302 30.43 -9.53 -5.99
CA ALA A 302 30.88 -9.09 -7.32
C ALA A 302 32.40 -8.78 -7.37
N ASP A 303 33.02 -8.42 -6.25
CA ASP A 303 34.45 -8.19 -6.10
C ASP A 303 35.27 -9.48 -5.88
N GLY A 304 34.62 -10.65 -5.87
CA GLY A 304 35.23 -11.97 -5.65
C GLY A 304 35.45 -12.31 -4.16
N SER A 305 35.08 -11.44 -3.22
CA SER A 305 35.15 -11.74 -1.79
C SER A 305 34.06 -12.76 -1.37
N ALA A 306 34.22 -13.34 -0.18
CA ALA A 306 33.26 -14.27 0.37
C ALA A 306 31.86 -13.64 0.49
N GLY A 307 30.84 -14.37 0.07
CA GLY A 307 29.47 -13.98 0.21
C GLY A 307 29.02 -13.94 1.66
N ILE A 308 27.94 -13.25 1.93
CA ILE A 308 27.32 -13.12 3.24
C ILE A 308 25.90 -13.64 3.17
N ALA A 309 25.50 -14.47 4.13
CA ALA A 309 24.12 -14.91 4.29
C ALA A 309 23.38 -14.01 5.30
N ALA A 310 22.10 -13.84 5.07
CA ALA A 310 21.16 -13.28 6.03
C ALA A 310 19.93 -14.21 6.17
N GLU A 311 19.34 -14.26 7.35
CA GLU A 311 18.07 -14.92 7.60
C GLU A 311 16.95 -13.90 7.69
N LEU A 312 15.87 -14.08 6.93
CA LEU A 312 14.58 -13.48 7.26
C LEU A 312 13.96 -14.33 8.37
N SER A 313 14.31 -14.01 9.59
CA SER A 313 13.96 -14.81 10.78
C SER A 313 12.48 -14.68 11.12
N LYS A 314 11.92 -13.47 10.98
CA LYS A 314 10.53 -13.18 11.29
C LYS A 314 9.91 -12.31 10.18
N ALA A 315 8.65 -12.58 9.85
CA ALA A 315 7.80 -11.75 9.00
C ALA A 315 6.33 -12.01 9.35
N TYR A 316 5.75 -11.16 10.16
CA TYR A 316 4.40 -11.33 10.67
C TYR A 316 3.56 -10.09 10.44
N VAL A 317 2.27 -10.30 10.16
CA VAL A 317 1.27 -9.24 10.00
C VAL A 317 0.00 -9.63 10.73
N ASP A 318 -0.56 -8.69 11.48
CA ASP A 318 -1.80 -8.83 12.22
C ASP A 318 -2.95 -9.32 11.30
N ALA A 319 -3.82 -10.15 11.86
CA ALA A 319 -4.94 -10.75 11.12
C ALA A 319 -5.86 -9.69 10.51
N ARG A 320 -6.07 -8.57 11.20
CA ARG A 320 -6.88 -7.42 10.76
C ARG A 320 -6.37 -6.78 9.46
N LEU A 321 -5.07 -6.92 9.17
CA LEU A 321 -4.39 -6.35 7.99
C LEU A 321 -4.04 -7.41 6.93
N ARG A 322 -4.62 -8.60 6.98
CA ARG A 322 -4.40 -9.62 5.96
C ARG A 322 -4.96 -9.18 4.62
N SER A 323 -4.22 -9.48 3.55
CA SER A 323 -4.58 -9.12 2.16
C SER A 323 -4.63 -7.61 1.88
N SER A 324 -4.10 -6.77 2.79
CA SER A 324 -4.01 -5.32 2.64
C SER A 324 -2.78 -4.82 1.87
N GLY A 325 -1.79 -5.70 1.61
CA GLY A 325 -0.50 -5.34 1.01
C GLY A 325 0.66 -5.24 2.02
N VAL A 326 0.41 -5.08 3.33
CA VAL A 326 1.44 -4.90 4.37
C VAL A 326 2.53 -5.97 4.32
N ALA A 327 2.14 -7.26 4.20
CA ALA A 327 3.13 -8.35 4.11
C ALA A 327 4.02 -8.23 2.87
N ALA A 328 3.49 -7.67 1.77
CA ALA A 328 4.25 -7.43 0.56
C ALA A 328 5.36 -6.41 0.81
N VAL A 329 5.00 -5.26 1.37
CA VAL A 329 5.95 -4.17 1.64
C VAL A 329 6.99 -4.59 2.67
N LEU A 330 6.60 -5.25 3.76
CA LEU A 330 7.57 -5.75 4.76
C LEU A 330 8.58 -6.76 4.17
N LEU A 331 8.15 -7.59 3.21
CA LEU A 331 9.08 -8.51 2.52
C LEU A 331 10.03 -7.76 1.59
N ASP A 332 9.54 -6.75 0.87
CA ASP A 332 10.34 -5.95 -0.03
C ASP A 332 11.35 -5.09 0.75
N GLU A 333 10.96 -4.56 1.91
CA GLU A 333 11.89 -3.91 2.85
C GLU A 333 12.95 -4.90 3.36
N ALA A 334 12.54 -6.09 3.80
CA ALA A 334 13.49 -7.10 4.30
C ALA A 334 14.51 -7.52 3.23
N ILE A 335 14.13 -7.57 1.97
CA ILE A 335 15.05 -7.84 0.85
C ILE A 335 16.02 -6.67 0.67
N ARG A 336 15.52 -5.43 0.70
CA ARG A 336 16.35 -4.20 0.62
C ARG A 336 17.31 -4.09 1.80
N ASP A 337 16.85 -4.37 3.02
CA ASP A 337 17.67 -4.38 4.23
C ASP A 337 18.81 -5.39 4.11
N ALA A 338 18.51 -6.62 3.69
CA ALA A 338 19.52 -7.65 3.45
C ALA A 338 20.54 -7.21 2.39
N ALA A 339 20.08 -6.63 1.29
CA ALA A 339 20.94 -6.10 0.23
C ALA A 339 21.83 -4.97 0.74
N ALA A 340 21.29 -4.01 1.49
CA ALA A 340 22.00 -2.89 2.08
C ALA A 340 23.08 -3.33 3.08
N MET A 341 22.82 -4.42 3.83
CA MET A 341 23.80 -5.06 4.71
C MET A 341 24.87 -5.86 3.95
N GLY A 342 24.74 -5.98 2.63
CA GLY A 342 25.70 -6.66 1.77
C GLY A 342 25.51 -8.17 1.69
N ALA A 343 24.37 -8.70 2.07
CA ALA A 343 24.06 -10.13 1.91
C ALA A 343 23.98 -10.49 0.41
N THR A 344 24.51 -11.67 0.08
CA THR A 344 24.40 -12.28 -1.24
C THR A 344 23.45 -13.49 -1.24
N ALA A 345 23.01 -13.91 -0.05
CA ALA A 345 21.93 -14.88 0.13
C ALA A 345 21.03 -14.44 1.26
N LEU A 346 19.75 -14.27 0.98
CA LEU A 346 18.69 -14.10 1.98
C LEU A 346 17.89 -15.40 2.01
N TRP A 347 17.84 -16.07 3.17
CA TRP A 347 17.11 -17.31 3.33
C TRP A 347 16.04 -17.22 4.43
N LEU A 348 15.08 -18.11 4.40
CA LEU A 348 14.04 -18.24 5.39
C LEU A 348 13.56 -19.68 5.55
N GLY A 349 13.00 -20.01 6.69
CA GLY A 349 12.23 -21.22 6.93
C GLY A 349 10.74 -20.92 7.05
N THR A 350 9.90 -21.76 6.46
CA THR A 350 8.45 -21.66 6.63
C THR A 350 7.84 -23.06 6.63
N HIS A 351 6.81 -23.26 7.47
CA HIS A 351 6.19 -24.57 7.59
C HIS A 351 5.71 -25.11 6.23
N GLU A 352 5.95 -26.41 5.95
CA GLU A 352 5.66 -27.03 4.64
C GLU A 352 4.19 -26.91 4.19
N ARG A 353 3.25 -26.77 5.15
CA ARG A 353 1.82 -26.56 4.88
C ARG A 353 1.42 -25.08 4.72
N ASN A 354 2.30 -24.15 5.02
CA ASN A 354 2.00 -22.71 4.88
C ASN A 354 2.11 -22.27 3.40
N ARG A 355 1.18 -22.78 2.57
CA ARG A 355 1.14 -22.51 1.12
C ARG A 355 1.00 -21.04 0.78
N ARG A 356 0.32 -20.27 1.65
CA ARG A 356 0.12 -18.83 1.47
C ARG A 356 1.45 -18.09 1.55
N ALA A 357 2.24 -18.31 2.60
CA ALA A 357 3.54 -17.69 2.77
C ALA A 357 4.51 -18.11 1.65
N GLN A 358 4.60 -19.43 1.33
CA GLN A 358 5.43 -19.93 0.23
C GLN A 358 5.08 -19.25 -1.11
N LYS A 359 3.79 -19.00 -1.39
CA LYS A 359 3.38 -18.29 -2.62
C LYS A 359 3.83 -16.82 -2.60
N ALA A 360 3.77 -16.14 -1.44
CA ALA A 360 4.22 -14.76 -1.28
C ALA A 360 5.74 -14.66 -1.51
N TYR A 361 6.53 -15.55 -0.92
CA TYR A 361 7.98 -15.61 -1.11
C TYR A 361 8.38 -15.92 -2.58
N LYS A 362 7.71 -16.91 -3.21
CA LYS A 362 7.98 -17.25 -4.62
C LYS A 362 7.72 -16.08 -5.57
N ARG A 363 6.72 -15.26 -5.31
CA ARG A 363 6.43 -14.07 -6.13
C ARG A 363 7.55 -13.04 -6.09
N ARG A 364 8.39 -13.06 -5.06
CA ARG A 364 9.55 -12.18 -4.87
C ARG A 364 10.87 -12.82 -5.23
N GLY A 365 10.83 -13.94 -5.94
CA GLY A 365 12.04 -14.61 -6.44
C GLY A 365 12.64 -15.65 -5.51
N PHE A 366 12.11 -15.86 -4.29
CA PHE A 366 12.60 -16.96 -3.44
C PHE A 366 12.38 -18.31 -4.08
N ARG A 367 13.41 -19.15 -4.05
CA ARG A 367 13.38 -20.53 -4.55
C ARG A 367 13.53 -21.51 -3.39
N THR A 368 12.84 -22.64 -3.48
CA THR A 368 13.02 -23.73 -2.49
C THR A 368 14.39 -24.36 -2.70
N VAL A 369 15.18 -24.37 -1.63
CA VAL A 369 16.56 -24.93 -1.65
C VAL A 369 16.73 -26.13 -0.72
N GLY A 370 15.77 -26.37 0.19
CA GLY A 370 15.85 -27.51 1.11
C GLY A 370 14.70 -27.59 2.11
N SER A 371 14.95 -28.29 3.19
CA SER A 371 14.06 -28.37 4.34
C SER A 371 14.84 -28.47 5.63
N ARG A 372 14.24 -28.05 6.76
CA ARG A 372 14.80 -28.20 8.11
C ARG A 372 13.73 -28.69 9.09
N ILE A 373 14.17 -29.13 10.25
CA ILE A 373 13.27 -29.34 11.41
C ILE A 373 13.36 -28.11 12.29
N TYR A 374 12.23 -27.54 12.60
CA TYR A 374 12.07 -26.40 13.50
C TYR A 374 11.30 -26.86 14.75
N ASP A 375 11.80 -26.48 15.93
CA ASP A 375 11.14 -26.82 17.20
C ASP A 375 10.19 -25.70 17.65
N VAL A 376 8.95 -26.08 17.95
CA VAL A 376 7.95 -25.18 18.54
C VAL A 376 7.59 -25.69 19.91
N GLY A 377 8.29 -25.21 20.93
CA GLY A 377 8.01 -25.57 22.32
C GLY A 377 8.10 -27.08 22.61
N GLY A 378 9.05 -27.79 22.00
CA GLY A 378 9.24 -29.24 22.10
C GLY A 378 8.52 -30.04 21.00
N GLN A 379 7.80 -29.40 20.09
CA GLN A 379 7.17 -30.05 18.94
C GLN A 379 7.98 -29.82 17.66
N ALA A 380 8.53 -30.89 17.09
CA ALA A 380 9.24 -30.86 15.83
C ALA A 380 8.28 -30.56 14.65
N CYS A 381 8.57 -29.50 13.91
CA CYS A 381 7.84 -29.08 12.72
C CYS A 381 8.79 -29.12 11.50
N ARG A 382 8.27 -29.50 10.34
CA ARG A 382 9.06 -29.52 9.10
C ARG A 382 8.85 -28.22 8.33
N ASP A 383 9.94 -27.48 8.13
CA ASP A 383 9.98 -26.28 7.33
C ASP A 383 10.56 -26.55 5.94
N VAL A 384 10.04 -25.84 4.95
CA VAL A 384 10.66 -25.63 3.65
C VAL A 384 11.63 -24.48 3.80
N VAL A 385 12.87 -24.67 3.35
CA VAL A 385 13.90 -23.62 3.30
C VAL A 385 13.86 -22.99 1.92
N MET A 386 13.79 -21.68 1.88
CA MET A 386 13.77 -20.89 0.65
C MET A 386 14.87 -19.83 0.70
N SER A 387 15.44 -19.50 -0.45
CA SER A 387 16.51 -18.50 -0.57
C SER A 387 16.38 -17.70 -1.87
N LEU A 388 16.93 -16.47 -1.85
CA LEU A 388 17.16 -15.62 -3.01
C LEU A 388 18.48 -14.87 -2.85
N ASN A 389 19.03 -14.35 -3.96
CA ASN A 389 20.11 -13.36 -3.91
C ASN A 389 19.49 -11.96 -3.88
N PRO A 390 19.58 -11.23 -2.75
CA PRO A 390 18.94 -9.92 -2.65
C PRO A 390 19.60 -8.85 -3.52
N GLN A 391 20.84 -9.08 -4.02
CA GLN A 391 21.53 -8.15 -4.92
C GLN A 391 21.04 -8.27 -6.40
N GLU A 392 20.29 -9.31 -6.73
CA GLU A 392 19.78 -9.57 -8.09
C GLU A 392 18.28 -9.21 -8.22
N VAL A 393 17.66 -8.72 -7.17
CA VAL A 393 16.27 -8.27 -7.20
C VAL A 393 16.25 -6.84 -7.74
N ASP A 394 15.68 -6.66 -8.93
CA ASP A 394 15.50 -5.33 -9.53
C ASP A 394 14.56 -4.49 -8.65
N ASP A 395 14.97 -3.23 -8.38
CA ASP A 395 14.12 -2.20 -7.75
C ASP A 395 13.02 -1.73 -8.76
N GLU A 396 12.13 -2.64 -9.16
CA GLU A 396 11.00 -2.31 -10.06
C GLU A 396 9.75 -1.79 -9.29
N TYR A 397 9.93 -1.23 -8.06
CA TYR A 397 8.79 -0.67 -7.32
C TYR A 397 9.06 0.74 -6.80
#